data_cdbd11f1fd26e383e25f45a30c1197e2
#
_entry.id   cdbd11f1fd26e383e25f45a30c1197e2
#
_cell.length_a   1.000
_cell.length_b   1.000
_cell.length_c   1.000
_cell.angle_alpha   90.00
_cell.angle_beta   90.00
_cell.angle_gamma   90.00
#
_symmetry.space_group_name_H-M   'P 1'
#
loop_
_entity.id
_entity.type
_entity.pdbx_description
1 polymer ?
#
loop_
_entity_poly.entity_id
_entity_poly.type
_entity_poly.pdbx_seq_one_letter_code
_entity_poly.pdbx_strand_id
1 'polypeptide(L)'
;FEENGTWQGAGLLSERSKIRVRVVSRNANDRFDKAFWARRVEWAWQHRVTTMGTLALPGCEPDTTCCRVIFSEADGFPGLVVDRYEQVLVAQVGTVGMGRLRPLIYPLLLQTLRADGQDVRAVYERNDSPSRAKEGLPLEKGWWDAAGAPDSARLVVRENGLSFDLDLENSQK
;
A
#
# COMPACT_ATOMS: atom_id res chain seq x y z
N PHE A 1 -14.76 0.82 -22.57
CA PHE A 1 -15.98 1.19 -23.27
C PHE A 1 -16.94 0.01 -23.26
N GLU A 2 -18.23 0.27 -23.24
CA GLU A 2 -19.27 -0.72 -23.55
C GLU A 2 -19.38 -0.97 -25.05
N GLU A 3 -20.13 -1.99 -25.47
CA GLU A 3 -20.37 -2.30 -26.89
C GLU A 3 -20.98 -1.13 -27.65
N ASN A 4 -21.77 -0.29 -26.99
CA ASN A 4 -22.38 0.92 -27.55
C ASN A 4 -21.40 2.12 -27.64
N GLY A 5 -20.13 1.95 -27.26
CA GLY A 5 -19.12 3.00 -27.24
C GLY A 5 -19.15 3.88 -26.00
N THR A 6 -20.01 3.62 -25.02
CA THR A 6 -20.05 4.40 -23.77
C THR A 6 -18.77 4.19 -22.97
N TRP A 7 -18.12 5.29 -22.57
CA TRP A 7 -16.92 5.24 -21.75
C TRP A 7 -17.25 4.84 -20.31
N GLN A 8 -16.58 3.82 -19.79
CA GLN A 8 -16.85 3.26 -18.46
C GLN A 8 -15.76 3.60 -17.43
N GLY A 9 -14.60 4.02 -17.88
CA GLY A 9 -13.49 4.35 -17.01
C GLY A 9 -12.14 4.07 -17.64
N ALA A 10 -11.10 4.49 -16.95
CA ALA A 10 -9.72 4.17 -17.25
C ALA A 10 -9.13 3.30 -16.14
N GLY A 11 -8.25 2.37 -16.49
CA GLY A 11 -7.74 1.40 -15.54
C GLY A 11 -6.44 0.75 -15.96
N LEU A 12 -6.02 -0.23 -15.18
CA LEU A 12 -4.79 -0.99 -15.37
C LEU A 12 -5.12 -2.33 -16.03
N LEU A 13 -4.41 -2.64 -17.10
CA LEU A 13 -4.56 -3.88 -17.87
C LEU A 13 -3.63 -4.97 -17.31
N SER A 14 -4.16 -6.19 -17.18
CA SER A 14 -3.38 -7.41 -16.98
C SER A 14 -3.78 -8.44 -18.05
N GLU A 15 -2.86 -8.82 -18.90
CA GLU A 15 -3.13 -9.73 -20.02
C GLU A 15 -3.33 -11.19 -19.59
N ARG A 16 -2.74 -11.56 -18.45
CA ARG A 16 -2.76 -12.94 -17.93
C ARG A 16 -3.88 -13.18 -16.92
N SER A 17 -4.43 -12.12 -16.33
CA SER A 17 -5.48 -12.22 -15.33
C SER A 17 -6.85 -12.52 -15.97
N LYS A 18 -7.68 -13.27 -15.24
CA LYS A 18 -9.11 -13.39 -15.60
C LYS A 18 -9.83 -12.05 -15.52
N ILE A 19 -9.42 -11.18 -14.59
CA ILE A 19 -9.89 -9.79 -14.52
C ILE A 19 -8.90 -8.94 -15.28
N ARG A 20 -9.14 -8.79 -16.58
CA ARG A 20 -8.20 -8.15 -17.49
C ARG A 20 -8.02 -6.66 -17.26
N VAL A 21 -9.05 -5.96 -16.84
CA VAL A 21 -9.01 -4.52 -16.56
C VAL A 21 -9.52 -4.24 -15.16
N ARG A 22 -8.73 -3.53 -14.38
CA ARG A 22 -9.12 -3.01 -13.07
C ARG A 22 -9.28 -1.51 -13.19
N VAL A 23 -10.52 -1.04 -13.06
CA VAL A 23 -10.85 0.39 -13.18
C VAL A 23 -10.21 1.15 -12.03
N VAL A 24 -9.47 2.19 -12.35
CA VAL A 24 -8.83 3.12 -11.40
C VAL A 24 -9.63 4.40 -11.28
N SER A 25 -10.14 4.93 -12.38
CA SER A 25 -10.96 6.13 -12.36
C SER A 25 -12.13 6.06 -13.36
N ARG A 26 -13.24 6.69 -12.94
CA ARG A 26 -14.41 6.94 -13.80
C ARG A 26 -14.52 8.40 -14.25
N ASN A 27 -13.51 9.22 -13.95
CA ASN A 27 -13.40 10.58 -14.45
C ASN A 27 -12.53 10.60 -15.69
N ALA A 28 -13.10 11.00 -16.82
CA ALA A 28 -12.41 11.04 -18.12
C ALA A 28 -11.23 12.04 -18.15
N ASN A 29 -11.22 13.01 -17.25
CA ASN A 29 -10.16 14.01 -17.15
C ASN A 29 -8.96 13.56 -16.29
N ASP A 30 -9.07 12.45 -15.58
CA ASP A 30 -7.97 11.96 -14.76
C ASP A 30 -6.82 11.46 -15.63
N ARG A 31 -5.62 11.93 -15.28
CA ARG A 31 -4.36 11.42 -15.82
C ARG A 31 -3.63 10.70 -14.71
N PHE A 32 -3.18 9.48 -14.96
CA PHE A 32 -2.49 8.63 -13.96
C PHE A 32 -1.03 9.06 -13.79
N ASP A 33 -0.80 10.35 -13.63
CA ASP A 33 0.47 10.98 -13.36
C ASP A 33 0.83 10.97 -11.86
N LYS A 34 1.99 11.55 -11.54
CA LYS A 34 2.47 11.63 -10.15
C LYS A 34 1.48 12.37 -9.24
N ALA A 35 0.85 13.45 -9.74
CA ALA A 35 -0.08 14.25 -8.93
C ALA A 35 -1.37 13.48 -8.61
N PHE A 36 -1.86 12.69 -9.56
CA PHE A 36 -3.00 11.80 -9.36
C PHE A 36 -2.73 10.79 -8.25
N TRP A 37 -1.60 10.08 -8.31
CA TRP A 37 -1.24 9.07 -7.32
C TRP A 37 -0.91 9.68 -5.95
N ALA A 38 -0.28 10.86 -5.92
CA ALA A 38 -0.02 11.59 -4.68
C ALA A 38 -1.32 11.91 -3.93
N ARG A 39 -2.32 12.48 -4.62
CA ARG A 39 -3.64 12.74 -4.02
C ARG A 39 -4.30 11.47 -3.49
N ARG A 40 -4.20 10.36 -4.21
CA ARG A 40 -4.77 9.08 -3.77
C ARG A 40 -4.09 8.53 -2.52
N VAL A 41 -2.77 8.62 -2.45
CA VAL A 41 -2.01 8.25 -1.25
C VAL A 41 -2.43 9.12 -0.07
N GLU A 42 -2.52 10.43 -0.28
CA GLU A 42 -2.96 11.38 0.74
C GLU A 42 -4.38 11.05 1.23
N TRP A 43 -5.33 10.80 0.34
CA TRP A 43 -6.71 10.45 0.74
C TRP A 43 -6.77 9.13 1.52
N ALA A 44 -6.03 8.12 1.10
CA ALA A 44 -5.95 6.85 1.82
C ALA A 44 -5.41 7.06 3.24
N TRP A 45 -4.33 7.84 3.39
CA TRP A 45 -3.76 8.16 4.70
C TRP A 45 -4.71 9.00 5.55
N GLN A 46 -5.27 10.09 5.01
CA GLN A 46 -6.20 10.95 5.74
C GLN A 46 -7.45 10.20 6.20
N HIS A 47 -7.94 9.25 5.42
CA HIS A 47 -9.03 8.38 5.86
C HIS A 47 -8.67 7.59 7.12
N ARG A 48 -7.43 7.09 7.25
CA ARG A 48 -6.95 6.39 8.46
C ARG A 48 -6.84 7.34 9.65
N VAL A 49 -6.32 8.54 9.43
CA VAL A 49 -6.17 9.56 10.47
C VAL A 49 -7.52 10.05 10.99
N THR A 50 -8.41 10.45 10.08
CA THR A 50 -9.66 11.13 10.44
C THR A 50 -10.78 10.17 10.83
N THR A 51 -10.91 9.06 10.12
CA THR A 51 -12.04 8.13 10.29
C THR A 51 -11.71 7.00 11.26
N MET A 52 -10.49 6.51 11.22
CA MET A 52 -10.07 5.36 12.03
C MET A 52 -9.32 5.77 13.29
N GLY A 53 -8.96 7.04 13.45
CA GLY A 53 -8.29 7.54 14.65
C GLY A 53 -6.94 6.88 14.91
N THR A 54 -6.18 6.58 13.86
CA THR A 54 -4.91 5.82 13.96
C THR A 54 -3.75 6.59 14.56
N LEU A 55 -3.92 7.89 14.80
CA LEU A 55 -2.90 8.73 15.46
C LEU A 55 -3.24 8.91 16.93
N ALA A 56 -2.21 8.91 17.77
CA ALA A 56 -2.34 9.27 19.15
C ALA A 56 -2.87 10.72 19.30
N LEU A 57 -3.59 10.95 20.38
CA LEU A 57 -3.95 12.31 20.78
C LEU A 57 -2.67 13.13 21.09
N PRO A 58 -2.66 14.44 20.84
CA PRO A 58 -1.51 15.28 21.16
C PRO A 58 -1.09 15.12 22.62
N GLY A 59 0.19 14.85 22.84
CA GLY A 59 0.76 14.66 24.18
C GLY A 59 0.60 13.26 24.78
N CYS A 60 0.01 12.33 24.04
CA CYS A 60 -0.09 10.92 24.43
C CYS A 60 0.83 10.06 23.57
N GLU A 61 1.48 9.07 24.19
CA GLU A 61 2.14 8.01 23.43
C GLU A 61 1.09 7.17 22.71
N PRO A 62 1.34 6.78 21.44
CA PRO A 62 0.40 5.94 20.70
C PRO A 62 0.28 4.57 21.37
N ASP A 63 -0.93 4.12 21.60
CA ASP A 63 -1.21 2.77 22.06
C ASP A 63 -1.23 1.73 20.93
N THR A 64 -1.32 2.22 19.69
CA THR A 64 -1.36 1.43 18.46
C THR A 64 -0.39 2.00 17.44
N THR A 65 0.55 1.19 16.97
CA THR A 65 1.62 1.57 16.02
C THR A 65 1.53 0.82 14.70
N CYS A 66 0.42 0.13 14.48
CA CYS A 66 0.14 -0.59 13.25
C CYS A 66 -1.24 -0.23 12.69
N CYS A 67 -1.34 -0.17 11.37
CA CYS A 67 -2.61 0.04 10.69
C CYS A 67 -2.50 -0.34 9.21
N ARG A 68 -3.65 -0.64 8.58
CA ARG A 68 -3.71 -0.75 7.13
C ARG A 68 -3.77 0.64 6.51
N VAL A 69 -2.74 1.01 5.75
CA VAL A 69 -2.64 2.32 5.06
C VAL A 69 -3.39 2.29 3.72
N ILE A 70 -3.20 1.23 2.93
CA ILE A 70 -3.91 1.03 1.65
C ILE A 70 -4.62 -0.32 1.63
N PHE A 71 -5.88 -0.32 1.24
CA PHE A 71 -6.68 -1.53 1.07
C PHE A 71 -7.21 -1.66 -0.36
N SER A 72 -6.30 -1.92 -1.29
CA SER A 72 -6.60 -2.32 -2.66
C SER A 72 -7.64 -1.43 -3.36
N GLU A 73 -8.66 -2.03 -3.94
CA GLU A 73 -9.73 -1.35 -4.68
C GLU A 73 -10.50 -0.33 -3.82
N ALA A 74 -10.62 -0.58 -2.52
CA ALA A 74 -11.31 0.33 -1.59
C ALA A 74 -10.68 1.73 -1.53
N ASP A 75 -9.36 1.80 -1.68
CA ASP A 75 -8.60 3.06 -1.69
C ASP A 75 -8.19 3.46 -3.13
N GLY A 76 -8.65 2.74 -4.14
CA GLY A 76 -8.35 3.02 -5.54
C GLY A 76 -6.96 2.61 -6.01
N PHE A 77 -6.35 1.60 -5.36
CA PHE A 77 -5.07 0.99 -5.72
C PHE A 77 -5.27 -0.50 -6.02
N PRO A 78 -5.90 -0.88 -7.12
CA PRO A 78 -6.36 -2.24 -7.35
C PRO A 78 -5.22 -3.26 -7.34
N GLY A 79 -5.22 -4.11 -6.32
CA GLY A 79 -4.21 -5.14 -6.10
C GLY A 79 -2.99 -4.68 -5.31
N LEU A 80 -3.02 -3.52 -4.65
CA LEU A 80 -2.00 -3.08 -3.70
C LEU A 80 -2.59 -3.05 -2.29
N VAL A 81 -1.97 -3.75 -1.35
CA VAL A 81 -2.22 -3.63 0.08
C VAL A 81 -0.95 -3.12 0.75
N VAL A 82 -1.08 -2.15 1.62
CA VAL A 82 0.03 -1.63 2.41
C VAL A 82 -0.40 -1.55 3.87
N ASP A 83 0.31 -2.27 4.72
CA ASP A 83 0.18 -2.22 6.17
C ASP A 83 1.37 -1.47 6.76
N ARG A 84 1.14 -0.64 7.77
CA ARG A 84 2.19 -0.05 8.58
C ARG A 84 2.41 -0.90 9.82
N TYR A 85 3.66 -1.15 10.13
CA TYR A 85 4.13 -1.75 11.38
C TYR A 85 5.30 -0.92 11.90
N GLU A 86 5.06 -0.12 12.95
CA GLU A 86 6.03 0.82 13.48
C GLU A 86 6.60 1.73 12.37
N GLN A 87 7.89 1.59 12.12
CA GLN A 87 8.65 2.36 11.13
C GLN A 87 8.70 1.72 9.73
N VAL A 88 8.01 0.57 9.53
CA VAL A 88 8.06 -0.19 8.26
C VAL A 88 6.68 -0.23 7.62
N LEU A 89 6.66 0.04 6.32
CA LEU A 89 5.50 -0.24 5.47
C LEU A 89 5.66 -1.62 4.84
N VAL A 90 4.71 -2.51 5.06
CA VAL A 90 4.69 -3.85 4.44
C VAL A 90 3.73 -3.84 3.27
N ALA A 91 4.26 -4.01 2.07
CA ALA A 91 3.51 -3.93 0.83
C ALA A 91 3.27 -5.31 0.21
N GLN A 92 2.07 -5.54 -0.28
CA GLN A 92 1.69 -6.68 -1.10
C GLN A 92 1.17 -6.18 -2.44
N VAL A 93 1.78 -6.62 -3.52
CA VAL A 93 1.42 -6.26 -4.88
C VAL A 93 0.90 -7.48 -5.60
N GLY A 94 -0.38 -7.53 -5.85
CA GLY A 94 -1.08 -8.65 -6.48
C GLY A 94 -1.38 -8.47 -7.97
N THR A 95 -1.06 -7.32 -8.59
CA THR A 95 -1.38 -7.04 -9.99
C THR A 95 -0.19 -6.47 -10.75
N VAL A 96 -0.13 -6.76 -12.06
CA VAL A 96 0.94 -6.26 -12.95
C VAL A 96 0.96 -4.73 -12.97
N GLY A 97 -0.22 -4.09 -13.02
CA GLY A 97 -0.32 -2.64 -13.08
C GLY A 97 0.27 -1.96 -11.85
N MET A 98 -0.08 -2.42 -10.63
CA MET A 98 0.52 -1.90 -9.40
C MET A 98 2.01 -2.27 -9.29
N GLY A 99 2.41 -3.44 -9.79
CA GLY A 99 3.82 -3.82 -9.85
C GLY A 99 4.67 -2.81 -10.62
N ARG A 100 4.17 -2.29 -11.73
CA ARG A 100 4.85 -1.25 -12.52
C ARG A 100 4.87 0.13 -11.85
N LEU A 101 3.91 0.39 -10.97
CA LEU A 101 3.76 1.67 -10.28
C LEU A 101 4.51 1.73 -8.93
N ARG A 102 5.08 0.62 -8.44
CA ARG A 102 5.87 0.58 -7.19
C ARG A 102 6.88 1.72 -7.08
N PRO A 103 7.74 1.98 -8.10
CA PRO A 103 8.75 3.03 -8.02
C PRO A 103 8.19 4.45 -7.86
N LEU A 104 6.92 4.65 -8.18
CA LEU A 104 6.22 5.91 -7.98
C LEU A 104 5.48 5.95 -6.65
N ILE A 105 4.76 4.88 -6.31
CA ILE A 105 3.85 4.85 -5.16
C ILE A 105 4.61 4.73 -3.83
N TYR A 106 5.66 3.91 -3.73
CA TYR A 106 6.36 3.73 -2.46
C TYR A 106 7.05 5.02 -1.96
N PRO A 107 7.77 5.78 -2.79
CA PRO A 107 8.27 7.08 -2.36
C PRO A 107 7.18 8.07 -1.94
N LEU A 108 6.02 8.07 -2.64
CA LEU A 108 4.89 8.92 -2.26
C LEU A 108 4.31 8.54 -0.90
N LEU A 109 4.17 7.23 -0.61
CA LEU A 109 3.73 6.75 0.70
C LEU A 109 4.68 7.22 1.82
N LEU A 110 5.98 6.96 1.66
CA LEU A 110 6.97 7.40 2.66
C LEU A 110 6.96 8.91 2.84
N GLN A 111 6.86 9.68 1.75
CA GLN A 111 6.81 11.14 1.78
C GLN A 111 5.56 11.64 2.50
N THR A 112 4.38 11.10 2.17
CA THR A 112 3.11 11.54 2.76
C THR A 112 3.06 11.27 4.25
N LEU A 113 3.42 10.07 4.68
CA LEU A 113 3.38 9.72 6.10
C LEU A 113 4.42 10.53 6.91
N ARG A 114 5.62 10.70 6.36
CA ARG A 114 6.66 11.52 7.01
C ARG A 114 6.25 13.00 7.12
N ALA A 115 5.60 13.55 6.11
CA ALA A 115 5.10 14.92 6.16
C ALA A 115 4.04 15.12 7.25
N ASP A 116 3.32 14.06 7.62
CA ASP A 116 2.36 14.02 8.72
C ASP A 116 2.99 13.57 10.06
N GLY A 117 4.32 13.65 10.17
CA GLY A 117 5.07 13.39 11.40
C GLY A 117 5.27 11.91 11.75
N GLN A 118 4.95 10.98 10.84
CA GLN A 118 5.10 9.55 11.11
C GLN A 118 6.54 9.10 10.86
N ASP A 119 7.14 8.37 11.82
CA ASP A 119 8.46 7.76 11.64
C ASP A 119 8.35 6.48 10.80
N VAL A 120 8.25 6.64 9.48
CA VAL A 120 8.30 5.52 8.53
C VAL A 120 9.60 5.59 7.73
N ARG A 121 10.34 4.49 7.66
CA ARG A 121 11.73 4.46 7.15
C ARG A 121 11.88 3.66 5.87
N ALA A 122 11.21 2.51 5.77
CA ALA A 122 11.43 1.56 4.69
C ALA A 122 10.13 0.86 4.26
N VAL A 123 10.19 0.25 3.08
CA VAL A 123 9.16 -0.64 2.57
C VAL A 123 9.71 -2.06 2.49
N TYR A 124 8.99 -3.00 3.10
CA TYR A 124 9.23 -4.43 2.98
C TYR A 124 8.17 -5.06 2.08
N GLU A 125 8.55 -5.79 1.07
CA GLU A 125 7.63 -6.47 0.17
C GLU A 125 7.33 -7.89 0.64
N ARG A 126 6.04 -8.22 0.75
CA ARG A 126 5.50 -9.57 1.00
C ARG A 126 4.76 -10.04 -0.24
N ASN A 127 5.48 -10.17 -1.33
CA ASN A 127 4.99 -10.58 -2.63
C ASN A 127 5.07 -12.10 -2.83
N ASP A 128 4.89 -12.87 -1.76
CA ASP A 128 4.99 -14.32 -1.68
C ASP A 128 3.63 -15.06 -1.75
N SER A 129 2.55 -14.35 -2.07
CA SER A 129 1.22 -14.96 -2.25
C SER A 129 1.13 -15.78 -3.55
N PRO A 130 0.66 -17.05 -3.48
CA PRO A 130 0.46 -17.88 -4.68
C PRO A 130 -0.49 -17.28 -5.72
N SER A 131 -1.38 -16.36 -5.32
CA SER A 131 -2.30 -15.66 -6.23
C SER A 131 -1.58 -14.84 -7.30
N ARG A 132 -0.34 -14.42 -7.06
CA ARG A 132 0.49 -13.67 -8.01
C ARG A 132 0.78 -14.45 -9.30
N ALA A 133 0.85 -15.78 -9.21
CA ALA A 133 1.05 -16.64 -10.39
C ALA A 133 -0.06 -16.46 -11.44
N LYS A 134 -1.29 -16.14 -11.02
CA LYS A 134 -2.43 -15.87 -11.92
C LYS A 134 -2.24 -14.60 -12.74
N GLU A 135 -1.46 -13.66 -12.24
CA GLU A 135 -1.05 -12.42 -12.90
C GLU A 135 0.28 -12.60 -13.67
N GLY A 136 0.93 -13.74 -13.55
CA GLY A 136 2.26 -14.01 -14.12
C GLY A 136 3.38 -13.25 -13.43
N LEU A 137 3.17 -12.88 -12.16
CA LEU A 137 4.16 -12.19 -11.34
C LEU A 137 5.02 -13.21 -10.55
N PRO A 138 6.33 -12.97 -10.40
CA PRO A 138 7.18 -13.82 -9.59
C PRO A 138 6.83 -13.71 -8.10
N LEU A 139 7.12 -14.78 -7.34
CA LEU A 139 7.08 -14.72 -5.89
C LEU A 139 8.40 -14.12 -5.40
N GLU A 140 8.30 -13.08 -4.58
CA GLU A 140 9.45 -12.36 -4.04
C GLU A 140 9.11 -11.77 -2.67
N LYS A 141 10.08 -11.67 -1.78
CA LYS A 141 9.96 -10.90 -0.53
C LYS A 141 11.30 -10.29 -0.15
N GLY A 142 11.28 -9.20 0.59
CA GLY A 142 12.46 -8.49 1.05
C GLY A 142 12.28 -6.98 1.07
N TRP A 143 13.32 -6.29 1.43
CA TRP A 143 13.34 -4.84 1.39
C TRP A 143 13.28 -4.33 -0.05
N TRP A 144 12.36 -3.37 -0.31
CA TRP A 144 12.28 -2.69 -1.60
C TRP A 144 13.54 -1.87 -1.89
N ASP A 145 13.99 -1.14 -0.87
CA ASP A 145 15.25 -0.41 -0.87
C ASP A 145 15.90 -0.64 0.49
N ALA A 146 17.13 -1.10 0.49
CA ALA A 146 17.88 -1.33 1.73
C ALA A 146 18.30 -0.01 2.41
N ALA A 147 18.28 1.12 1.69
CA ALA A 147 18.58 2.42 2.26
C ALA A 147 17.52 2.82 3.30
N GLY A 148 17.90 2.90 4.57
CA GLY A 148 17.00 3.21 5.69
C GLY A 148 16.21 2.02 6.24
N ALA A 149 16.43 0.82 5.70
CA ALA A 149 15.86 -0.39 6.27
C ALA A 149 16.44 -0.66 7.66
N PRO A 150 15.63 -1.15 8.61
CA PRO A 150 16.15 -1.67 9.88
C PRO A 150 17.10 -2.84 9.66
N ASP A 151 18.06 -3.02 10.58
CA ASP A 151 19.02 -4.14 10.54
C ASP A 151 18.34 -5.51 10.65
N SER A 152 17.10 -5.55 11.15
CA SER A 152 16.31 -6.76 11.34
C SER A 152 14.91 -6.59 10.77
N ALA A 153 14.40 -7.68 10.18
CA ALA A 153 13.00 -7.81 9.79
C ALA A 153 12.06 -8.14 10.98
N ARG A 154 12.58 -8.16 12.22
CA ARG A 154 11.81 -8.34 13.45
C ARG A 154 11.50 -6.99 14.09
N LEU A 155 10.25 -6.79 14.43
CA LEU A 155 9.73 -5.55 15.00
C LEU A 155 8.89 -5.88 16.24
N VAL A 156 8.88 -4.97 17.20
CA VAL A 156 7.86 -4.96 18.26
C VAL A 156 6.82 -3.94 17.86
N VAL A 157 5.59 -4.37 17.70
CA VAL A 157 4.45 -3.51 17.34
C VAL A 157 3.48 -3.41 18.50
N ARG A 158 2.75 -2.31 18.59
CA ARG A 158 1.69 -2.13 19.58
C ARG A 158 0.33 -2.08 18.91
N GLU A 159 -0.65 -2.75 19.50
CA GLU A 159 -2.05 -2.67 19.11
C GLU A 159 -2.92 -2.66 20.38
N ASN A 160 -3.69 -1.59 20.55
CA ASN A 160 -4.54 -1.37 21.74
C ASN A 160 -3.78 -1.52 23.07
N GLY A 161 -2.56 -0.98 23.14
CA GLY A 161 -1.70 -1.03 24.31
C GLY A 161 -0.96 -2.37 24.55
N LEU A 162 -1.22 -3.40 23.75
CA LEU A 162 -0.53 -4.68 23.81
C LEU A 162 0.65 -4.70 22.84
N SER A 163 1.77 -5.28 23.26
CA SER A 163 2.97 -5.42 22.41
C SER A 163 3.04 -6.81 21.80
N PHE A 164 3.39 -6.88 20.53
CA PHE A 164 3.57 -8.10 19.76
C PHE A 164 4.90 -8.12 19.06
N ASP A 165 5.59 -9.27 19.11
CA ASP A 165 6.75 -9.54 18.28
C ASP A 165 6.30 -9.95 16.89
N LEU A 166 6.73 -9.20 15.88
CA LEU A 166 6.43 -9.45 14.47
C LEU A 166 7.71 -9.77 13.69
N ASP A 167 7.72 -10.92 13.03
CA ASP A 167 8.79 -11.30 12.10
C ASP A 167 8.26 -11.15 10.67
N LEU A 168 8.71 -10.12 9.95
CA LEU A 168 8.26 -9.82 8.59
C LEU A 168 8.62 -10.92 7.58
N GLU A 169 9.65 -11.71 7.86
CA GLU A 169 10.07 -12.80 7.00
C GLU A 169 9.24 -14.07 7.19
N ASN A 170 8.93 -14.41 8.44
CA ASN A 170 8.39 -15.74 8.79
C ASN A 170 6.97 -15.71 9.35
N SER A 171 6.46 -14.54 9.79
CA SER A 171 5.08 -14.43 10.26
C SER A 171 4.09 -14.71 9.15
N GLN A 172 3.08 -15.53 9.47
CA GLN A 172 1.89 -15.63 8.61
C GLN A 172 1.04 -14.37 8.78
N LYS A 173 0.31 -14.07 7.71
CA LYS A 173 -0.71 -13.02 7.72
C LYS A 173 -2.04 -13.58 8.16
#